data_97d832f2d10ce76df84b1ae121dc45ad
#
_entry.id   97d832f2d10ce76df84b1ae121dc45ad
#
_cell.length_a   1.000
_cell.length_b   1.000
_cell.length_c   1.000
_cell.angle_alpha   90.00
_cell.angle_beta   90.00
_cell.angle_gamma   90.00
#
_symmetry.space_group_name_H-M   'P 1'
#
loop_
_entity.id
_entity.type
_entity.pdbx_description
1 polymer ?
#
loop_
_entity_poly.entity_id
_entity_poly.type
_entity_poly.pdbx_seq_one_letter_code
_entity_poly.pdbx_strand_id
1 'polypeptide(L)'
;MLHVRNAVEEPLENISDTGRNASADFHQDWERLLFLRRQGVAVRFTEVWEDTRRLATMLLEESDGSWFMWKGPTGVPDPEVLGRLLTDIARLSPVTLVLQPAWALPGVLAEHGFRLGPEFTTLLVDATGTDEQILARMRPSTRGRVRRALRHGFTFTDDPGLLDRFHPFYTAAMCDADSPDFAPLEYLRDLLELERVHLFGAVYGTEMAAGSVCLVNGDAVESRYVATNPAYRSQAALNFVHFKTMKWAAERGLRHLDLSGIDTGETSEKTRLINCFKLGFGGSEFRYATYSR
;
A
#
# COMPACT_ATOMS: atom_id res chain seq x y z
N MET A 1 -15.48 -28.42 8.72
CA MET A 1 -15.09 -27.95 10.12
C MET A 1 -13.99 -26.91 9.96
N LEU A 2 -14.13 -25.75 10.64
CA LEU A 2 -13.11 -24.71 10.58
C LEU A 2 -11.86 -25.12 11.38
N HIS A 3 -10.67 -25.01 10.76
CA HIS A 3 -9.41 -25.19 11.42
C HIS A 3 -8.45 -24.04 11.11
N VAL A 4 -7.53 -23.77 12.04
CA VAL A 4 -6.53 -22.71 11.95
C VAL A 4 -5.17 -23.34 11.63
N ARG A 5 -4.47 -22.77 10.67
CA ARG A 5 -3.10 -23.11 10.31
C ARG A 5 -2.21 -21.89 10.51
N ASN A 6 -1.08 -22.09 11.14
CA ASN A 6 -0.06 -21.07 11.29
C ASN A 6 1.16 -21.41 10.43
N ALA A 7 1.36 -20.66 9.39
CA ALA A 7 2.42 -20.93 8.42
C ALA A 7 3.83 -20.50 8.89
N VAL A 8 3.95 -19.79 10.00
CA VAL A 8 5.27 -19.33 10.52
C VAL A 8 6.09 -20.48 11.08
N GLU A 9 5.45 -21.53 11.59
CA GLU A 9 6.11 -22.71 12.16
C GLU A 9 6.59 -23.71 11.10
N GLU A 10 6.15 -23.55 9.84
CA GLU A 10 6.55 -24.45 8.76
C GLU A 10 7.83 -23.95 8.06
N PRO A 11 8.74 -24.86 7.67
CA PRO A 11 9.85 -24.51 6.77
C PRO A 11 9.31 -23.89 5.48
N LEU A 12 9.97 -22.86 4.97
CA LEU A 12 9.59 -22.14 3.74
C LEU A 12 9.34 -23.06 2.54
N GLU A 13 10.01 -24.22 2.51
CA GLU A 13 9.94 -25.24 1.46
C GLU A 13 8.58 -25.99 1.43
N ASN A 14 7.86 -26.03 2.55
CA ASN A 14 6.62 -26.80 2.71
C ASN A 14 5.35 -25.96 2.52
N ILE A 15 5.50 -24.65 2.33
CA ILE A 15 4.36 -23.79 2.15
C ILE A 15 4.01 -23.85 0.66
N SER A 16 3.01 -24.68 0.38
CA SER A 16 2.60 -25.03 -0.97
C SER A 16 2.18 -23.81 -1.81
N ASP A 17 2.46 -23.87 -3.11
CA ASP A 17 2.04 -22.96 -4.19
C ASP A 17 0.52 -22.67 -4.26
N THR A 18 -0.29 -23.38 -3.46
CA THR A 18 -1.75 -23.22 -3.38
C THR A 18 -2.20 -21.87 -2.80
N GLY A 19 -1.25 -21.05 -2.27
CA GLY A 19 -1.48 -19.70 -1.77
C GLY A 19 -1.41 -18.57 -2.79
N ARG A 20 -0.94 -18.81 -3.99
CA ARG A 20 -0.77 -17.79 -5.04
C ARG A 20 -2.08 -17.40 -5.74
N ASN A 21 -3.08 -16.96 -4.99
CA ASN A 21 -4.23 -16.32 -5.60
C ASN A 21 -3.91 -14.83 -5.83
N ALA A 22 -3.81 -14.45 -7.09
CA ALA A 22 -3.49 -13.09 -7.55
C ALA A 22 -4.50 -12.00 -7.13
N SER A 23 -5.53 -12.34 -6.37
CA SER A 23 -6.52 -11.41 -5.83
C SER A 23 -6.30 -11.01 -4.38
N ALA A 24 -5.29 -11.59 -3.72
CA ALA A 24 -5.02 -11.24 -2.33
C ALA A 24 -4.35 -9.87 -2.22
N ASP A 25 -4.75 -9.11 -1.20
CA ASP A 25 -4.09 -7.87 -0.81
C ASP A 25 -2.60 -8.14 -0.54
N PHE A 26 -1.70 -7.38 -1.17
CA PHE A 26 -0.25 -7.53 -1.01
C PHE A 26 0.16 -7.54 0.47
N HIS A 27 -0.49 -6.74 1.30
CA HIS A 27 -0.18 -6.63 2.72
C HIS A 27 -0.54 -7.89 3.52
N GLN A 28 -1.36 -8.78 2.96
CA GLN A 28 -1.82 -10.02 3.57
C GLN A 28 -1.38 -11.25 2.76
N ASP A 29 -0.39 -11.06 1.88
CA ASP A 29 0.06 -12.08 0.94
C ASP A 29 1.31 -12.80 1.45
N TRP A 30 1.48 -13.98 0.91
CA TRP A 30 2.65 -14.82 1.03
C TRP A 30 3.97 -14.12 0.59
N GLU A 31 3.94 -13.37 -0.49
CA GLU A 31 5.09 -12.62 -0.99
C GLU A 31 5.58 -11.59 0.05
N ARG A 32 4.63 -10.88 0.68
CA ARG A 32 4.91 -9.97 1.79
C ARG A 32 5.47 -10.71 3.02
N LEU A 33 4.92 -11.88 3.36
CA LEU A 33 5.42 -12.72 4.46
C LEU A 33 6.89 -13.09 4.24
N LEU A 34 7.24 -13.60 3.05
CA LEU A 34 8.61 -13.98 2.71
C LEU A 34 9.57 -12.81 2.79
N PHE A 35 9.15 -11.66 2.25
CA PHE A 35 9.92 -10.42 2.31
C PHE A 35 10.22 -10.02 3.75
N LEU A 36 9.20 -9.91 4.61
CA LEU A 36 9.35 -9.52 6.01
C LEU A 36 10.29 -10.46 6.78
N ARG A 37 10.18 -11.78 6.54
CA ARG A 37 11.10 -12.76 7.16
C ARG A 37 12.54 -12.59 6.71
N ARG A 38 12.79 -12.28 5.43
CA ARG A 38 14.14 -11.97 4.93
C ARG A 38 14.72 -10.71 5.58
N GLN A 39 13.86 -9.73 5.89
CA GLN A 39 14.24 -8.52 6.62
C GLN A 39 14.44 -8.75 8.13
N GLY A 40 14.25 -9.98 8.63
CA GLY A 40 14.38 -10.30 10.05
C GLY A 40 13.23 -9.80 10.90
N VAL A 41 12.12 -9.39 10.29
CA VAL A 41 10.91 -8.94 11.00
C VAL A 41 10.17 -10.15 11.55
N ALA A 42 9.81 -10.12 12.85
CA ALA A 42 8.94 -11.13 13.43
C ALA A 42 7.54 -11.00 12.85
N VAL A 43 6.98 -12.13 12.40
CA VAL A 43 5.68 -12.15 11.72
C VAL A 43 4.79 -13.25 12.28
N ARG A 44 3.47 -13.04 12.21
CA ARG A 44 2.44 -14.04 12.45
C ARG A 44 1.56 -14.14 11.21
N PHE A 45 1.55 -15.30 10.55
CA PHE A 45 0.71 -15.56 9.39
C PHE A 45 -0.28 -16.67 9.70
N THR A 46 -1.55 -16.32 9.74
CA THR A 46 -2.64 -17.20 10.15
C THR A 46 -3.60 -17.40 9.01
N GLU A 47 -3.94 -18.66 8.75
CA GLU A 47 -4.95 -19.06 7.76
C GLU A 47 -6.12 -19.76 8.46
N VAL A 48 -7.34 -19.48 8.01
CA VAL A 48 -8.55 -20.23 8.39
C VAL A 48 -9.03 -21.02 7.20
N TRP A 49 -9.24 -22.32 7.43
CA TRP A 49 -9.66 -23.27 6.40
C TRP A 49 -10.97 -23.96 6.79
N GLU A 50 -11.80 -24.24 5.81
CA GLU A 50 -12.91 -25.19 5.89
C GLU A 50 -12.59 -26.36 4.98
N ASP A 51 -12.32 -27.52 5.58
CA ASP A 51 -11.82 -28.70 4.89
C ASP A 51 -10.58 -28.38 4.03
N THR A 52 -10.69 -28.37 2.71
CA THR A 52 -9.60 -28.03 1.77
C THR A 52 -9.68 -26.60 1.23
N ARG A 53 -10.69 -25.81 1.62
CA ARG A 53 -10.91 -24.45 1.14
C ARG A 53 -10.37 -23.44 2.15
N ARG A 54 -9.43 -22.61 1.72
CA ARG A 54 -8.99 -21.46 2.51
C ARG A 54 -10.07 -20.38 2.50
N LEU A 55 -10.49 -19.94 3.68
CA LEU A 55 -11.50 -18.91 3.87
C LEU A 55 -10.90 -17.53 4.09
N ALA A 56 -9.81 -17.45 4.85
CA ALA A 56 -9.16 -16.17 5.16
C ALA A 56 -7.68 -16.33 5.47
N THR A 57 -6.95 -15.22 5.31
CA THR A 57 -5.56 -15.06 5.74
C THR A 57 -5.40 -13.77 6.54
N MET A 58 -4.50 -13.80 7.53
CA MET A 58 -4.12 -12.66 8.35
C MET A 58 -2.60 -12.66 8.56
N LEU A 59 -1.94 -11.58 8.16
CA LEU A 59 -0.52 -11.34 8.38
C LEU A 59 -0.35 -10.17 9.36
N LEU A 60 0.35 -10.43 10.47
CA LEU A 60 0.83 -9.40 11.38
C LEU A 60 2.35 -9.35 11.29
N GLU A 61 2.89 -8.13 11.41
CA GLU A 61 4.32 -7.85 11.56
C GLU A 61 4.57 -7.19 12.91
N GLU A 62 5.73 -7.46 13.50
CA GLU A 62 6.14 -6.85 14.76
C GLU A 62 7.05 -5.66 14.46
N SER A 63 6.77 -4.54 15.10
CA SER A 63 7.61 -3.34 15.06
C SER A 63 7.62 -2.68 16.43
N ASP A 64 8.82 -2.44 16.98
CA ASP A 64 9.01 -1.75 18.27
C ASP A 64 8.21 -2.35 19.42
N GLY A 65 8.15 -3.70 19.48
CA GLY A 65 7.43 -4.43 20.52
C GLY A 65 5.91 -4.44 20.36
N SER A 66 5.40 -3.97 19.23
CA SER A 66 3.96 -3.94 18.91
C SER A 66 3.67 -4.74 17.63
N TRP A 67 2.56 -5.47 17.65
CA TRP A 67 2.08 -6.21 16.48
C TRP A 67 1.12 -5.38 15.66
N PHE A 68 1.30 -5.41 14.36
CA PHE A 68 0.54 -4.57 13.44
C PHE A 68 0.03 -5.38 12.24
N MET A 69 -1.25 -5.22 11.90
CA MET A 69 -1.84 -5.72 10.66
C MET A 69 -2.28 -4.57 9.76
N TRP A 70 -1.78 -4.56 8.54
CA TRP A 70 -2.10 -3.52 7.56
C TRP A 70 -3.15 -4.00 6.55
N LYS A 71 -4.27 -3.27 6.47
CA LYS A 71 -5.35 -3.44 5.45
C LYS A 71 -5.91 -4.86 5.33
N GLY A 72 -5.89 -5.65 6.40
CA GLY A 72 -6.36 -7.04 6.40
C GLY A 72 -7.61 -7.26 7.24
N PRO A 73 -7.95 -8.54 7.53
CA PRO A 73 -7.52 -9.73 6.80
C PRO A 73 -8.12 -9.82 5.38
N THR A 74 -7.68 -10.80 4.59
CA THR A 74 -8.28 -11.11 3.28
C THR A 74 -9.12 -12.38 3.33
N GLY A 75 -10.05 -12.53 2.40
CA GLY A 75 -10.91 -13.70 2.26
C GLY A 75 -12.39 -13.40 2.48
N VAL A 76 -13.12 -14.34 3.05
CA VAL A 76 -14.57 -14.24 3.27
C VAL A 76 -14.85 -13.61 4.64
N PRO A 77 -15.38 -12.38 4.71
CA PRO A 77 -15.76 -11.74 5.97
C PRO A 77 -16.90 -12.49 6.65
N ASP A 78 -16.57 -13.16 7.76
CA ASP A 78 -17.50 -13.95 8.55
C ASP A 78 -17.17 -13.85 10.04
N PRO A 79 -18.13 -13.74 10.95
CA PRO A 79 -17.89 -13.62 12.39
C PRO A 79 -17.10 -14.79 12.99
N GLU A 80 -17.39 -16.04 12.61
CA GLU A 80 -16.67 -17.20 13.13
C GLU A 80 -15.25 -17.24 12.60
N VAL A 81 -15.05 -16.93 11.31
CA VAL A 81 -13.71 -16.85 10.69
C VAL A 81 -12.87 -15.78 11.37
N LEU A 82 -13.42 -14.58 11.59
CA LEU A 82 -12.71 -13.52 12.32
C LEU A 82 -12.40 -13.95 13.75
N GLY A 83 -13.36 -14.55 14.46
CA GLY A 83 -13.14 -15.06 15.82
C GLY A 83 -11.98 -16.06 15.90
N ARG A 84 -11.85 -16.97 14.92
CA ARG A 84 -10.72 -17.91 14.82
C ARG A 84 -9.38 -17.19 14.64
N LEU A 85 -9.32 -16.21 13.72
CA LEU A 85 -8.12 -15.41 13.51
C LEU A 85 -7.69 -14.66 14.79
N LEU A 86 -8.65 -14.01 15.46
CA LEU A 86 -8.38 -13.25 16.69
C LEU A 86 -7.96 -14.15 17.86
N THR A 87 -8.52 -15.36 17.94
CA THR A 87 -8.12 -16.36 18.97
C THR A 87 -6.67 -16.78 18.79
N ASP A 88 -6.21 -16.96 17.54
CA ASP A 88 -4.82 -17.34 17.25
C ASP A 88 -3.81 -16.29 17.73
N ILE A 89 -4.17 -15.01 17.67
CA ILE A 89 -3.32 -13.92 18.12
C ILE A 89 -3.59 -13.47 19.55
N ALA A 90 -4.41 -14.21 20.31
CA ALA A 90 -4.86 -13.79 21.66
C ALA A 90 -3.72 -13.47 22.64
N ARG A 91 -2.54 -14.09 22.47
CA ARG A 91 -1.36 -13.89 23.33
C ARG A 91 -0.45 -12.73 22.90
N LEU A 92 -0.68 -12.16 21.71
CA LEU A 92 0.10 -11.02 21.22
C LEU A 92 -0.43 -9.73 21.87
N SER A 93 0.46 -8.84 22.31
CA SER A 93 0.09 -7.54 22.89
C SER A 93 1.32 -6.62 22.94
N PRO A 94 1.21 -5.34 22.60
CA PRO A 94 0.04 -4.70 21.99
C PRO A 94 -0.21 -5.12 20.54
N VAL A 95 -1.46 -5.02 20.09
CA VAL A 95 -1.87 -5.35 18.72
C VAL A 95 -2.71 -4.22 18.12
N THR A 96 -2.38 -3.78 16.92
CA THR A 96 -3.19 -2.85 16.12
C THR A 96 -3.59 -3.48 14.80
N LEU A 97 -4.88 -3.45 14.49
CA LEU A 97 -5.48 -3.99 13.27
C LEU A 97 -6.07 -2.86 12.44
N VAL A 98 -5.60 -2.69 11.21
CA VAL A 98 -6.22 -1.81 10.20
C VAL A 98 -7.09 -2.69 9.30
N LEU A 99 -8.39 -2.62 9.49
CA LEU A 99 -9.38 -3.53 8.91
C LEU A 99 -10.09 -2.92 7.71
N GLN A 100 -10.25 -3.71 6.66
CA GLN A 100 -11.22 -3.38 5.61
C GLN A 100 -12.64 -3.31 6.21
N PRO A 101 -13.55 -2.45 5.69
CA PRO A 101 -14.88 -2.25 6.26
C PRO A 101 -15.67 -3.54 6.45
N ALA A 102 -15.55 -4.49 5.52
CA ALA A 102 -16.25 -5.78 5.59
C ALA A 102 -15.80 -6.67 6.77
N TRP A 103 -14.57 -6.47 7.28
CA TRP A 103 -14.02 -7.19 8.42
C TRP A 103 -14.16 -6.44 9.76
N ALA A 104 -14.65 -5.21 9.72
CA ALA A 104 -14.91 -4.43 10.93
C ALA A 104 -16.20 -4.90 11.62
N LEU A 105 -16.13 -6.01 12.34
CA LEU A 105 -17.23 -6.65 13.07
C LEU A 105 -17.12 -6.31 14.57
N PRO A 106 -17.73 -5.20 15.05
CA PRO A 106 -17.48 -4.63 16.38
C PRO A 106 -17.76 -5.60 17.53
N GLY A 107 -18.80 -6.43 17.42
CA GLY A 107 -19.14 -7.42 18.45
C GLY A 107 -18.02 -8.45 18.64
N VAL A 108 -17.58 -9.07 17.56
CA VAL A 108 -16.49 -10.08 17.59
C VAL A 108 -15.18 -9.45 18.08
N LEU A 109 -14.84 -8.25 17.61
CA LEU A 109 -13.62 -7.54 18.02
C LEU A 109 -13.65 -7.20 19.52
N ALA A 110 -14.79 -6.72 20.03
CA ALA A 110 -14.96 -6.40 21.46
C ALA A 110 -14.84 -7.65 22.37
N GLU A 111 -15.41 -8.78 21.97
CA GLU A 111 -15.29 -10.07 22.66
C GLU A 111 -13.82 -10.52 22.81
N HIS A 112 -12.96 -10.14 21.85
CA HIS A 112 -11.52 -10.41 21.87
C HIS A 112 -10.68 -9.25 22.47
N GLY A 113 -11.32 -8.27 23.12
CA GLY A 113 -10.66 -7.18 23.86
C GLY A 113 -10.19 -6.02 22.99
N PHE A 114 -10.54 -5.98 21.70
CA PHE A 114 -10.18 -4.88 20.81
C PHE A 114 -11.14 -3.69 20.98
N ARG A 115 -10.58 -2.49 20.91
CA ARG A 115 -11.31 -1.22 20.97
C ARG A 115 -11.12 -0.44 19.68
N LEU A 116 -12.18 0.23 19.22
CA LEU A 116 -12.15 1.11 18.05
C LEU A 116 -11.20 2.29 18.32
N GLY A 117 -10.28 2.50 17.42
CA GLY A 117 -9.36 3.62 17.36
C GLY A 117 -9.69 4.61 16.23
N PRO A 118 -8.77 5.53 15.91
CA PRO A 118 -8.94 6.46 14.79
C PRO A 118 -8.98 5.71 13.45
N GLU A 119 -9.83 6.16 12.53
CA GLU A 119 -9.90 5.59 11.17
C GLU A 119 -8.62 5.91 10.38
N PHE A 120 -8.19 4.95 9.57
CA PHE A 120 -7.20 5.19 8.53
C PHE A 120 -7.93 5.44 7.20
N THR A 121 -7.68 6.58 6.57
CA THR A 121 -8.31 6.96 5.30
C THR A 121 -7.27 7.01 4.19
N THR A 122 -7.55 6.35 3.07
CA THR A 122 -6.75 6.46 1.83
C THR A 122 -7.54 7.11 0.71
N LEU A 123 -6.87 7.52 -0.37
CA LEU A 123 -7.50 8.11 -1.55
C LEU A 123 -7.38 7.16 -2.74
N LEU A 124 -8.50 6.60 -3.19
CA LEU A 124 -8.59 5.78 -4.38
C LEU A 124 -8.98 6.64 -5.58
N VAL A 125 -8.09 6.72 -6.57
CA VAL A 125 -8.32 7.43 -7.83
C VAL A 125 -8.67 6.42 -8.90
N ASP A 126 -9.83 6.62 -9.57
CA ASP A 126 -10.26 5.75 -10.67
C ASP A 126 -9.31 5.91 -11.87
N ALA A 127 -8.62 4.83 -12.21
CA ALA A 127 -7.65 4.75 -13.30
C ALA A 127 -8.28 4.30 -14.63
N THR A 128 -9.58 3.97 -14.65
CA THR A 128 -10.26 3.42 -15.84
C THR A 128 -10.62 4.50 -16.86
N GLY A 129 -10.74 4.10 -18.13
CA GLY A 129 -11.18 4.95 -19.23
C GLY A 129 -10.06 5.55 -20.07
N THR A 130 -10.43 6.46 -20.96
CA THR A 130 -9.47 7.17 -21.83
C THR A 130 -8.68 8.23 -21.07
N ASP A 131 -7.59 8.73 -21.67
CA ASP A 131 -6.78 9.82 -21.11
C ASP A 131 -7.64 11.05 -20.81
N GLU A 132 -8.56 11.41 -21.69
CA GLU A 132 -9.47 12.54 -21.51
C GLU A 132 -10.42 12.31 -20.34
N GLN A 133 -10.94 11.10 -20.17
CA GLN A 133 -11.83 10.75 -19.07
C GLN A 133 -11.09 10.79 -17.72
N ILE A 134 -9.86 10.25 -17.66
CA ILE A 134 -9.00 10.33 -16.46
C ILE A 134 -8.70 11.80 -16.13
N LEU A 135 -8.29 12.59 -17.12
CA LEU A 135 -8.01 14.01 -16.93
C LEU A 135 -9.26 14.81 -16.53
N ALA A 136 -10.44 14.46 -17.06
CA ALA A 136 -11.69 15.15 -16.72
C ALA A 136 -12.06 15.01 -15.23
N ARG A 137 -11.75 13.89 -14.60
CA ARG A 137 -11.98 13.65 -13.15
C ARG A 137 -11.08 14.48 -12.25
N MET A 138 -9.93 14.94 -12.76
CA MET A 138 -8.98 15.75 -11.98
C MET A 138 -9.47 17.18 -11.77
N ARG A 139 -9.10 17.79 -10.66
CA ARG A 139 -9.28 19.24 -10.46
C ARG A 139 -8.58 20.03 -11.56
N PRO A 140 -9.12 21.19 -11.99
CA PRO A 140 -8.56 21.98 -13.11
C PRO A 140 -7.06 22.28 -12.98
N SER A 141 -6.59 22.61 -11.76
CA SER A 141 -5.18 22.88 -11.49
C SER A 141 -4.28 21.65 -11.68
N THR A 142 -4.70 20.47 -11.19
CA THR A 142 -3.95 19.21 -11.35
C THR A 142 -3.94 18.77 -12.81
N ARG A 143 -5.09 18.84 -13.50
CA ARG A 143 -5.20 18.57 -14.94
C ARG A 143 -4.27 19.47 -15.76
N GLY A 144 -4.19 20.76 -15.43
CA GLY A 144 -3.27 21.70 -16.05
C GLY A 144 -1.80 21.32 -15.83
N ARG A 145 -1.44 20.85 -14.61
CA ARG A 145 -0.10 20.36 -14.28
C ARG A 145 0.25 19.10 -15.07
N VAL A 146 -0.64 18.11 -15.12
CA VAL A 146 -0.43 16.89 -15.92
C VAL A 146 -0.22 17.23 -17.39
N ARG A 147 -1.09 18.06 -17.99
CA ARG A 147 -0.94 18.48 -19.41
C ARG A 147 0.39 19.21 -19.67
N ARG A 148 0.85 20.04 -18.74
CA ARG A 148 2.15 20.70 -18.83
C ARG A 148 3.29 19.67 -18.75
N ALA A 149 3.23 18.73 -17.83
CA ALA A 149 4.25 17.69 -17.66
C ALA A 149 4.32 16.75 -18.88
N LEU A 150 3.18 16.39 -19.48
CA LEU A 150 3.12 15.63 -20.74
C LEU A 150 3.84 16.33 -21.91
N ARG A 151 3.83 17.68 -21.95
CA ARG A 151 4.54 18.47 -22.98
C ARG A 151 6.01 18.71 -22.66
N HIS A 152 6.45 18.44 -21.41
CA HIS A 152 7.82 18.71 -21.00
C HIS A 152 8.84 17.74 -21.63
N GLY A 153 8.40 16.57 -22.08
CA GLY A 153 9.27 15.57 -22.68
C GLY A 153 9.81 14.54 -21.69
N PHE A 154 9.16 14.35 -20.55
CA PHE A 154 9.46 13.24 -19.65
C PHE A 154 9.20 11.90 -20.32
N THR A 155 10.10 10.94 -20.12
CA THR A 155 9.90 9.53 -20.42
C THR A 155 9.42 8.81 -19.15
N PHE A 156 8.34 8.03 -19.27
CA PHE A 156 7.87 7.15 -18.19
C PHE A 156 8.68 5.85 -18.21
N THR A 157 9.06 5.37 -17.05
CA THR A 157 9.82 4.14 -16.88
C THR A 157 9.26 3.29 -15.74
N ASP A 158 9.45 1.98 -15.86
CA ASP A 158 9.24 0.95 -14.85
C ASP A 158 10.58 0.17 -14.72
N ASP A 159 11.65 0.89 -14.34
CA ASP A 159 13.00 0.34 -14.28
C ASP A 159 13.53 0.40 -12.84
N PRO A 160 13.62 -0.77 -12.13
CA PRO A 160 14.16 -0.82 -10.77
C PRO A 160 15.64 -0.39 -10.70
N GLY A 161 16.40 -0.46 -11.82
CA GLY A 161 17.78 0.02 -11.90
C GLY A 161 17.94 1.52 -11.67
N LEU A 162 16.83 2.28 -11.66
CA LEU A 162 16.86 3.71 -11.32
C LEU A 162 16.76 3.99 -9.81
N LEU A 163 16.72 2.97 -8.95
CA LEU A 163 16.60 3.13 -7.52
C LEU A 163 17.74 4.01 -6.93
N ASP A 164 18.97 3.82 -7.38
CA ASP A 164 20.12 4.62 -6.90
C ASP A 164 20.02 6.11 -7.29
N ARG A 165 19.23 6.43 -8.34
CA ARG A 165 18.93 7.82 -8.72
C ARG A 165 17.71 8.37 -7.98
N PHE A 166 16.76 7.52 -7.62
CA PHE A 166 15.55 7.87 -6.84
C PHE A 166 15.89 8.13 -5.37
N HIS A 167 16.65 7.24 -4.75
CA HIS A 167 16.83 7.21 -3.30
C HIS A 167 17.42 8.50 -2.70
N PRO A 168 18.39 9.21 -3.31
CA PRO A 168 18.94 10.45 -2.74
C PRO A 168 17.89 11.55 -2.53
N PHE A 169 17.02 11.81 -3.50
CA PHE A 169 15.99 12.83 -3.34
C PHE A 169 14.77 12.34 -2.55
N TYR A 170 14.54 11.02 -2.48
CA TYR A 170 13.59 10.42 -1.55
C TYR A 170 14.07 10.62 -0.10
N THR A 171 15.32 10.30 0.21
CA THR A 171 15.93 10.51 1.53
C THR A 171 15.85 11.97 1.96
N ALA A 172 16.23 12.90 1.07
CA ALA A 172 16.12 14.32 1.37
C ALA A 172 14.67 14.74 1.69
N ALA A 173 13.69 14.25 0.92
CA ALA A 173 12.27 14.55 1.17
C ALA A 173 11.76 13.96 2.50
N MET A 174 12.24 12.79 2.91
CA MET A 174 11.86 12.15 4.19
C MET A 174 12.52 12.84 5.37
N CYS A 175 13.81 13.20 5.28
CA CYS A 175 14.50 13.99 6.30
C CYS A 175 13.85 15.37 6.52
N ASP A 176 13.51 16.08 5.43
CA ASP A 176 12.77 17.36 5.50
C ASP A 176 11.38 17.19 6.13
N ALA A 177 10.85 15.97 6.11
CA ALA A 177 9.54 15.64 6.65
C ALA A 177 9.57 15.23 8.11
N ASP A 178 10.75 14.90 8.66
CA ASP A 178 10.86 14.18 9.94
C ASP A 178 9.94 12.95 9.96
N SER A 179 9.98 12.20 8.84
CA SER A 179 9.01 11.12 8.61
C SER A 179 9.48 9.83 9.27
N PRO A 180 8.66 9.18 10.10
CA PRO A 180 8.97 7.86 10.65
C PRO A 180 8.97 6.76 9.57
N ASP A 181 8.35 7.00 8.41
CA ASP A 181 8.20 6.03 7.32
C ASP A 181 9.42 6.00 6.36
N PHE A 182 10.59 6.37 6.84
CA PHE A 182 11.81 6.31 6.03
C PHE A 182 12.17 4.85 5.70
N ALA A 183 12.34 4.56 4.40
CA ALA A 183 12.78 3.26 3.91
C ALA A 183 14.25 3.34 3.45
N PRO A 184 15.17 2.56 4.06
CA PRO A 184 16.57 2.49 3.63
C PRO A 184 16.70 1.97 2.19
N LEU A 185 17.84 2.30 1.53
CA LEU A 185 18.10 1.89 0.15
C LEU A 185 18.01 0.37 -0.04
N GLU A 186 18.64 -0.40 0.84
CA GLU A 186 18.66 -1.86 0.77
C GLU A 186 17.24 -2.44 0.94
N TYR A 187 16.45 -1.89 1.88
CA TYR A 187 15.06 -2.29 2.03
C TYR A 187 14.25 -2.09 0.75
N LEU A 188 14.41 -0.93 0.08
CA LEU A 188 13.72 -0.66 -1.20
C LEU A 188 14.24 -1.54 -2.33
N ARG A 189 15.55 -1.88 -2.32
CA ARG A 189 16.14 -2.80 -3.30
C ARG A 189 15.55 -4.18 -3.18
N ASP A 190 15.53 -4.75 -1.97
CA ASP A 190 14.92 -6.05 -1.70
C ASP A 190 13.42 -6.06 -1.98
N LEU A 191 12.73 -4.94 -1.69
CA LEU A 191 11.30 -4.80 -1.98
C LEU A 191 11.01 -4.83 -3.49
N LEU A 192 11.87 -4.22 -4.30
CA LEU A 192 11.76 -4.20 -5.77
C LEU A 192 12.10 -5.54 -6.43
N GLU A 193 12.60 -6.54 -5.69
CA GLU A 193 12.71 -7.92 -6.20
C GLU A 193 11.36 -8.66 -6.24
N LEU A 194 10.34 -8.13 -5.57
CA LEU A 194 9.02 -8.71 -5.54
C LEU A 194 8.26 -8.40 -6.84
N GLU A 195 7.56 -9.41 -7.39
CA GLU A 195 6.85 -9.29 -8.68
C GLU A 195 5.80 -8.17 -8.70
N ARG A 196 5.19 -7.91 -7.55
CA ARG A 196 4.13 -6.89 -7.41
C ARG A 196 4.65 -5.50 -7.05
N VAL A 197 5.96 -5.28 -7.04
CA VAL A 197 6.55 -3.99 -6.64
C VAL A 197 7.26 -3.36 -7.82
N HIS A 198 6.95 -2.10 -8.09
CA HIS A 198 7.44 -1.36 -9.24
C HIS A 198 8.03 -0.02 -8.85
N LEU A 199 9.11 0.39 -9.48
CA LEU A 199 9.62 1.76 -9.42
C LEU A 199 9.19 2.52 -10.67
N PHE A 200 8.08 3.24 -10.58
CA PHE A 200 7.66 4.13 -11.64
C PHE A 200 8.37 5.47 -11.57
N GLY A 201 8.88 5.92 -12.71
CA GLY A 201 9.67 7.14 -12.79
C GLY A 201 9.34 8.05 -13.96
N ALA A 202 9.63 9.33 -13.79
CA ALA A 202 9.75 10.32 -14.85
C ALA A 202 11.23 10.62 -15.06
N VAL A 203 11.72 10.39 -16.28
CA VAL A 203 13.12 10.63 -16.66
C VAL A 203 13.17 11.76 -17.70
N TYR A 204 14.11 12.68 -17.54
CA TYR A 204 14.42 13.73 -18.50
C TYR A 204 15.91 13.68 -18.87
N GLY A 205 16.20 13.35 -20.11
CA GLY A 205 17.59 13.00 -20.50
C GLY A 205 18.10 11.81 -19.69
N THR A 206 19.15 12.01 -18.89
CA THR A 206 19.73 10.98 -18.00
C THR A 206 19.28 11.12 -16.55
N GLU A 207 18.51 12.15 -16.20
CA GLU A 207 18.12 12.44 -14.83
C GLU A 207 16.73 11.93 -14.48
N MET A 208 16.59 11.38 -13.28
CA MET A 208 15.28 11.04 -12.72
C MET A 208 14.67 12.28 -12.09
N ALA A 209 13.51 12.70 -12.62
CA ALA A 209 12.81 13.92 -12.22
C ALA A 209 11.82 13.68 -11.06
N ALA A 210 11.21 12.51 -11.01
CA ALA A 210 10.34 12.07 -9.93
C ALA A 210 10.20 10.55 -9.97
N GLY A 211 9.83 9.95 -8.83
CA GLY A 211 9.57 8.52 -8.76
C GLY A 211 8.56 8.15 -7.67
N SER A 212 8.03 6.96 -7.82
CA SER A 212 7.15 6.30 -6.86
C SER A 212 7.42 4.81 -6.85
N VAL A 213 7.82 4.26 -5.69
CA VAL A 213 7.76 2.82 -5.48
C VAL A 213 6.32 2.47 -5.15
N CYS A 214 5.73 1.62 -5.99
CA CYS A 214 4.33 1.25 -5.97
C CYS A 214 4.16 -0.25 -5.71
N LEU A 215 3.06 -0.61 -5.07
CA LEU A 215 2.66 -1.98 -4.79
C LEU A 215 1.38 -2.30 -5.57
N VAL A 216 1.35 -3.42 -6.29
CA VAL A 216 0.09 -3.92 -6.87
C VAL A 216 -0.68 -4.64 -5.78
N ASN A 217 -1.85 -4.11 -5.43
CA ASN A 217 -2.64 -4.53 -4.29
C ASN A 217 -4.12 -4.73 -4.71
N GLY A 218 -4.56 -5.96 -4.85
CA GLY A 218 -5.89 -6.27 -5.38
C GLY A 218 -6.11 -5.70 -6.77
N ASP A 219 -7.09 -4.82 -6.93
CA ASP A 219 -7.39 -4.09 -8.17
C ASP A 219 -6.80 -2.67 -8.21
N ALA A 220 -5.87 -2.36 -7.31
CA ALA A 220 -5.23 -1.07 -7.19
C ALA A 220 -3.69 -1.14 -7.32
N VAL A 221 -3.11 -0.02 -7.72
CA VAL A 221 -1.67 0.28 -7.57
C VAL A 221 -1.53 1.26 -6.41
N GLU A 222 -0.92 0.85 -5.31
CA GLU A 222 -0.66 1.71 -4.16
C GLU A 222 0.66 2.45 -4.34
N SER A 223 0.63 3.79 -4.36
CA SER A 223 1.81 4.66 -4.40
C SER A 223 2.36 4.85 -2.98
N ARG A 224 3.42 4.12 -2.63
CA ARG A 224 3.90 4.01 -1.24
C ARG A 224 5.05 4.96 -0.92
N TYR A 225 6.17 4.87 -1.65
CA TYR A 225 7.36 5.69 -1.41
C TYR A 225 7.54 6.65 -2.58
N VAL A 226 7.35 7.95 -2.32
CA VAL A 226 7.17 8.96 -3.38
C VAL A 226 8.10 10.13 -3.16
N ALA A 227 8.78 10.56 -4.21
CA ALA A 227 9.57 11.79 -4.15
C ALA A 227 9.70 12.47 -5.51
N THR A 228 10.00 13.77 -5.45
CA THR A 228 10.30 14.60 -6.63
C THR A 228 11.68 15.22 -6.46
N ASN A 229 12.53 15.07 -7.45
CA ASN A 229 13.77 15.81 -7.52
C ASN A 229 13.46 17.32 -7.51
N PRO A 230 14.01 18.10 -6.55
CA PRO A 230 13.69 19.52 -6.39
C PRO A 230 13.84 20.35 -7.67
N ALA A 231 14.79 20.00 -8.55
CA ALA A 231 15.00 20.68 -9.83
C ALA A 231 13.82 20.60 -10.79
N TYR A 232 12.93 19.58 -10.62
CA TYR A 232 11.79 19.32 -11.51
C TYR A 232 10.41 19.55 -10.87
N ARG A 233 10.34 20.15 -9.67
CA ARG A 233 9.05 20.43 -8.99
C ARG A 233 8.14 21.35 -9.83
N SER A 234 8.72 22.39 -10.45
CA SER A 234 7.96 23.35 -11.27
C SER A 234 7.39 22.72 -12.55
N GLN A 235 8.00 21.66 -13.06
CA GLN A 235 7.59 20.92 -14.26
C GLN A 235 6.51 19.87 -13.97
N ALA A 236 6.12 19.70 -12.69
CA ALA A 236 5.09 18.76 -12.25
C ALA A 236 5.41 17.28 -12.58
N ALA A 237 6.68 16.87 -12.42
CA ALA A 237 7.14 15.52 -12.76
C ALA A 237 6.38 14.42 -12.02
N LEU A 238 6.04 14.61 -10.73
CA LEU A 238 5.25 13.63 -9.97
C LEU A 238 3.79 13.52 -10.47
N ASN A 239 3.21 14.63 -10.95
CA ASN A 239 1.88 14.54 -11.58
C ASN A 239 1.91 13.68 -12.85
N PHE A 240 3.02 13.75 -13.61
CA PHE A 240 3.26 12.88 -14.76
C PHE A 240 3.36 11.41 -14.35
N VAL A 241 4.17 11.11 -13.31
CA VAL A 241 4.33 9.74 -12.79
C VAL A 241 2.96 9.16 -12.43
N HIS A 242 2.18 9.82 -11.57
CA HIS A 242 0.87 9.31 -11.15
C HIS A 242 -0.11 9.13 -12.32
N PHE A 243 -0.15 10.07 -13.27
CA PHE A 243 -0.99 9.93 -14.46
C PHE A 243 -0.58 8.71 -15.31
N LYS A 244 0.72 8.51 -15.51
CA LYS A 244 1.24 7.36 -16.25
C LYS A 244 1.05 6.04 -15.51
N THR A 245 1.16 6.05 -14.19
CA THR A 245 0.85 4.88 -13.34
C THR A 245 -0.63 4.48 -13.47
N MET A 246 -1.56 5.46 -13.51
CA MET A 246 -2.98 5.14 -13.77
C MET A 246 -3.18 4.47 -15.12
N LYS A 247 -2.50 4.94 -16.17
CA LYS A 247 -2.56 4.30 -17.47
C LYS A 247 -1.99 2.89 -17.47
N TRP A 248 -0.82 2.73 -16.86
CA TRP A 248 -0.17 1.43 -16.67
C TRP A 248 -1.09 0.44 -15.93
N ALA A 249 -1.80 0.91 -14.89
CA ALA A 249 -2.78 0.14 -14.14
C ALA A 249 -3.97 -0.29 -15.03
N ALA A 250 -4.57 0.65 -15.75
CA ALA A 250 -5.70 0.40 -16.65
C ALA A 250 -5.37 -0.64 -17.75
N GLU A 251 -4.17 -0.57 -18.34
CA GLU A 251 -3.67 -1.51 -19.35
C GLU A 251 -3.55 -2.95 -18.82
N ARG A 252 -3.46 -3.10 -17.48
CA ARG A 252 -3.38 -4.39 -16.77
C ARG A 252 -4.68 -4.81 -16.11
N GLY A 253 -5.77 -4.10 -16.39
CA GLY A 253 -7.10 -4.39 -15.83
C GLY A 253 -7.27 -3.96 -14.36
N LEU A 254 -6.30 -3.23 -13.80
CA LEU A 254 -6.41 -2.64 -12.47
C LEU A 254 -7.29 -1.39 -12.53
N ARG A 255 -8.06 -1.13 -11.48
CA ARG A 255 -9.10 -0.09 -11.50
C ARG A 255 -8.67 1.20 -10.82
N HIS A 256 -7.74 1.14 -9.87
CA HIS A 256 -7.45 2.26 -9.00
C HIS A 256 -5.94 2.56 -8.90
N LEU A 257 -5.63 3.85 -8.72
CA LEU A 257 -4.39 4.30 -8.11
C LEU A 257 -4.72 4.69 -6.67
N ASP A 258 -4.16 3.98 -5.68
CA ASP A 258 -4.23 4.33 -4.27
C ASP A 258 -3.09 5.32 -3.95
N LEU A 259 -3.43 6.55 -3.62
CA LEU A 259 -2.46 7.59 -3.24
C LEU A 259 -2.11 7.54 -1.74
N SER A 260 -2.42 6.42 -1.07
CA SER A 260 -2.15 6.18 0.35
C SER A 260 -2.82 7.21 1.28
N GLY A 261 -2.43 7.21 2.56
CA GLY A 261 -3.09 7.94 3.62
C GLY A 261 -3.39 9.41 3.33
N ILE A 262 -4.62 9.82 3.71
CA ILE A 262 -5.03 11.22 3.82
C ILE A 262 -5.34 11.45 5.29
N ASP A 263 -4.72 12.47 5.85
CA ASP A 263 -5.06 12.92 7.20
C ASP A 263 -6.21 13.92 7.12
N THR A 264 -7.33 13.56 7.74
CA THR A 264 -8.57 14.37 7.76
C THR A 264 -8.75 15.17 9.07
N GLY A 265 -7.82 15.03 10.02
CA GLY A 265 -7.83 15.75 11.31
C GLY A 265 -7.20 17.14 11.25
N GLU A 266 -6.85 17.69 12.42
CA GLU A 266 -6.00 18.88 12.53
C GLU A 266 -4.60 18.55 12.02
N THR A 267 -4.19 19.17 10.91
CA THR A 267 -2.96 18.83 10.21
C THR A 267 -2.02 20.02 10.08
N SER A 268 -0.73 19.74 10.03
CA SER A 268 0.28 20.72 9.68
C SER A 268 0.01 21.33 8.29
N GLU A 269 0.54 22.52 8.01
CA GLU A 269 0.46 23.12 6.67
C GLU A 269 1.02 22.19 5.60
N LYS A 270 2.08 21.46 5.90
CA LYS A 270 2.71 20.48 5.03
C LYS A 270 1.75 19.33 4.69
N THR A 271 1.12 18.72 5.69
CA THR A 271 0.14 17.64 5.51
C THR A 271 -1.05 18.13 4.68
N ARG A 272 -1.53 19.35 4.93
CA ARG A 272 -2.59 19.98 4.15
C ARG A 272 -2.21 20.13 2.68
N LEU A 273 -0.97 20.53 2.38
CA LEU A 273 -0.48 20.63 1.00
C LEU A 273 -0.39 19.26 0.31
N ILE A 274 0.06 18.23 1.03
CA ILE A 274 0.08 16.84 0.54
C ILE A 274 -1.35 16.36 0.23
N ASN A 275 -2.29 16.58 1.16
CA ASN A 275 -3.70 16.23 0.94
C ASN A 275 -4.29 16.98 -0.26
N CYS A 276 -4.03 18.28 -0.40
CA CYS A 276 -4.46 19.07 -1.56
C CYS A 276 -3.90 18.53 -2.88
N PHE A 277 -2.64 18.08 -2.88
CA PHE A 277 -2.01 17.44 -4.03
C PHE A 277 -2.75 16.14 -4.39
N LYS A 278 -2.94 15.23 -3.44
CA LYS A 278 -3.62 13.94 -3.63
C LYS A 278 -5.06 14.13 -4.10
N LEU A 279 -5.86 14.93 -3.38
CA LEU A 279 -7.25 15.24 -3.72
C LEU A 279 -7.41 15.92 -5.09
N GLY A 280 -6.34 16.51 -5.60
CA GLY A 280 -6.30 17.09 -6.94
C GLY A 280 -6.53 16.08 -8.06
N PHE A 281 -6.23 14.80 -7.84
CA PHE A 281 -6.45 13.73 -8.82
C PHE A 281 -7.92 13.28 -8.93
N GLY A 282 -8.81 13.73 -8.04
CA GLY A 282 -10.26 13.48 -8.14
C GLY A 282 -10.68 12.09 -7.65
N GLY A 283 -9.95 11.55 -6.68
CA GLY A 283 -10.27 10.25 -6.05
C GLY A 283 -11.37 10.33 -5.01
N SER A 284 -11.80 9.18 -4.56
CA SER A 284 -12.73 8.97 -3.44
C SER A 284 -11.99 8.48 -2.20
N GLU A 285 -12.41 8.96 -1.05
CA GLU A 285 -11.90 8.47 0.23
C GLU A 285 -12.36 7.04 0.46
N PHE A 286 -11.43 6.19 0.89
CA PHE A 286 -11.71 4.85 1.36
C PHE A 286 -11.21 4.71 2.80
N ARG A 287 -12.08 4.24 3.71
CA ARG A 287 -11.82 4.24 5.14
C ARG A 287 -11.64 2.82 5.66
N TYR A 288 -10.58 2.64 6.40
CA TYR A 288 -10.29 1.43 7.17
C TYR A 288 -10.58 1.69 8.64
N ALA A 289 -11.25 0.74 9.30
CA ALA A 289 -11.44 0.82 10.74
C ALA A 289 -10.16 0.34 11.46
N THR A 290 -9.67 1.11 12.42
CA THR A 290 -8.53 0.71 13.24
C THR A 290 -9.00 0.23 14.60
N TYR A 291 -8.50 -0.92 15.02
CA TYR A 291 -8.79 -1.51 16.32
C TYR A 291 -7.49 -1.84 17.04
N SER A 292 -7.43 -1.58 18.36
CA SER A 292 -6.23 -1.86 19.15
C SER A 292 -6.57 -2.55 20.46
N ARG A 293 -5.61 -3.35 20.93
CA ARG A 293 -5.68 -4.06 22.20
C ARG A 293 -4.34 -3.99 22.91
#